data_85bad255c3cdd782f096a4e7514e800a
#
_entry.id   85bad255c3cdd782f096a4e7514e800a
#
_cell.length_a   1.000
_cell.length_b   1.000
_cell.length_c   1.000
_cell.angle_alpha   90.00
_cell.angle_beta   90.00
_cell.angle_gamma   90.00
#
_symmetry.space_group_name_H-M   'P 1'
#
loop_
_entity.id
_entity.type
_entity.pdbx_description
1 polymer ?
#
loop_
_entity_poly.entity_id
_entity_poly.type
_entity_poly.pdbx_seq_one_letter_code
_entity_poly.pdbx_strand_id
1 'polypeptide(L)' 'MTLDKLDIDKCAVIINLNCKGDLRRRLLDLGLVHGTNIKASFKSPIGNPIAYEVRGTTIALRNEDSKLIYISCN' A
#
# COMPACT_ATOMS: atom_id res chain seq x y z
N MET A 1 -3.22 -11.04 -4.27
CA MET A 1 -3.75 -9.76 -4.76
C MET A 1 -2.74 -8.66 -4.49
N THR A 2 -2.62 -7.70 -5.38
CA THR A 2 -1.70 -6.57 -5.17
C THR A 2 -2.46 -5.35 -4.67
N LEU A 3 -1.75 -4.46 -3.97
CA LEU A 3 -2.35 -3.31 -3.29
C LEU A 3 -3.10 -2.36 -4.24
N ASP A 4 -2.62 -2.24 -5.49
CA ASP A 4 -3.26 -1.39 -6.49
C ASP A 4 -4.69 -1.82 -6.83
N LYS A 5 -5.05 -3.05 -6.49
CA LYS A 5 -6.40 -3.61 -6.74
C LYS A 5 -7.35 -3.39 -5.56
N LEU A 6 -6.87 -2.87 -4.45
CA LEU A 6 -7.70 -2.65 -3.27
C LEU A 6 -8.64 -1.48 -3.49
N ASP A 7 -9.93 -1.71 -3.29
CA ASP A 7 -10.95 -0.66 -3.43
C ASP A 7 -10.84 0.38 -2.32
N ILE A 8 -11.24 1.60 -2.61
CA ILE A 8 -11.25 2.69 -1.62
C ILE A 8 -12.17 2.29 -0.46
N ASP A 9 -11.76 2.64 0.75
CA ASP A 9 -12.39 2.33 2.03
C ASP A 9 -12.29 0.87 2.46
N LYS A 10 -11.59 0.05 1.69
CA LYS A 10 -11.35 -1.33 2.07
C LYS A 10 -10.01 -1.49 2.77
N CYS A 11 -9.94 -2.49 3.65
CA CYS A 11 -8.75 -2.80 4.41
C CYS A 11 -8.17 -4.14 3.96
N ALA A 12 -6.87 -4.29 4.15
CA ALA A 12 -6.18 -5.54 3.83
C ALA A 12 -4.98 -5.69 4.75
N VAL A 13 -4.33 -6.84 4.66
CA VAL A 13 -3.11 -7.14 5.42
C VAL A 13 -1.97 -7.31 4.42
N ILE A 14 -0.83 -6.68 4.70
CA ILE A 14 0.35 -6.81 3.85
C ILE A 14 0.95 -8.19 4.03
N ILE A 15 1.20 -8.88 2.90
CA ILE A 15 1.81 -10.20 2.89
C ILE A 15 3.27 -10.11 2.52
N ASN A 16 3.59 -9.38 1.44
CA ASN A 16 4.95 -9.37 0.92
C ASN A 16 5.18 -8.13 0.07
N LEU A 17 6.45 -7.71 0.00
CA LEU A 17 6.89 -6.64 -0.88
C LEU A 17 7.73 -7.26 -1.99
N ASN A 18 7.27 -7.15 -3.22
CA ASN A 18 7.98 -7.68 -4.38
C ASN A 18 8.80 -6.57 -5.05
N CYS A 19 9.61 -5.88 -4.25
CA CYS A 19 10.49 -4.82 -4.72
C CYS A 19 11.83 -4.94 -4.01
N LYS A 20 12.82 -4.22 -4.52
CA LYS A 20 14.19 -4.28 -4.01
C LYS A 20 14.77 -2.88 -3.86
N GLY A 21 15.94 -2.80 -3.22
CA GLY A 21 16.70 -1.57 -3.12
C GLY A 21 16.03 -0.49 -2.31
N ASP A 22 16.16 0.74 -2.78
CA ASP A 22 15.69 1.92 -2.04
C ASP A 22 14.18 1.95 -1.86
N LEU A 23 13.42 1.49 -2.84
CA LEU A 23 11.97 1.44 -2.73
C LEU A 23 11.56 0.50 -1.59
N ARG A 24 12.13 -0.70 -1.55
CA ARG A 24 11.83 -1.66 -0.50
C ARG A 24 12.16 -1.08 0.87
N ARG A 25 13.34 -0.47 1.00
CA ARG A 25 13.74 0.14 2.27
C ARG A 25 12.78 1.22 2.71
N ARG A 26 12.38 2.10 1.77
CA ARG A 26 11.44 3.19 2.08
C ARG A 26 10.09 2.65 2.54
N LEU A 27 9.57 1.61 1.86
CA LEU A 27 8.30 1.03 2.24
C LEU A 27 8.36 0.37 3.62
N LEU A 28 9.45 -0.32 3.91
CA LEU A 28 9.66 -0.93 5.24
C LEU A 28 9.75 0.14 6.32
N ASP A 29 10.45 1.25 6.04
CA ASP A 29 10.58 2.37 6.99
C ASP A 29 9.23 3.02 7.26
N LEU A 30 8.33 3.01 6.29
CA LEU A 30 6.97 3.53 6.45
C LEU A 30 6.06 2.56 7.21
N GLY A 31 6.55 1.37 7.52
CA GLY A 31 5.78 0.39 8.27
C GLY A 31 5.04 -0.64 7.44
N LEU A 32 5.31 -0.71 6.13
CA LEU A 32 4.67 -1.69 5.26
C LEU A 32 5.39 -3.03 5.37
N VAL A 33 5.17 -3.70 6.50
CA VAL A 33 5.78 -5.00 6.77
C VAL A 33 4.70 -6.08 6.79
N HIS A 34 5.13 -7.33 6.68
CA HIS A 34 4.22 -8.47 6.72
C HIS A 34 3.33 -8.40 7.97
N GLY A 35 2.04 -8.55 7.78
CA GLY A 35 1.07 -8.54 8.87
C GLY A 35 0.51 -7.16 9.21
N THR A 36 1.02 -6.10 8.60
CA THR A 36 0.51 -4.75 8.85
C THR A 36 -0.81 -4.53 8.12
N ASN A 37 -1.77 -3.91 8.82
CA ASN A 37 -3.03 -3.51 8.21
C ASN A 37 -2.85 -2.25 7.37
N ILE A 38 -3.49 -2.23 6.21
CA ILE A 38 -3.46 -1.08 5.31
C ILE A 38 -4.88 -0.84 4.77
N LYS A 39 -5.24 0.42 4.65
CA LYS A 39 -6.55 0.82 4.15
C LYS A 39 -6.37 1.78 2.99
N ALA A 40 -7.11 1.57 1.90
CA ALA A 40 -7.15 2.52 0.79
C ALA A 40 -8.09 3.66 1.19
N SER A 41 -7.54 4.88 1.34
CA SER A 41 -8.29 6.03 1.85
C SER A 41 -8.98 6.81 0.74
N PHE A 42 -8.21 7.34 -0.20
CA PHE A 42 -8.80 8.13 -1.30
C PHE A 42 -7.85 8.18 -2.48
N LYS A 43 -8.43 8.45 -3.65
CA LYS A 43 -7.67 8.66 -4.89
C LYS A 43 -7.50 10.14 -5.14
N SER A 44 -6.38 10.52 -5.76
CA SER A 44 -6.27 11.86 -6.29
C SER A 44 -7.28 12.04 -7.45
N PRO A 45 -7.58 13.27 -7.86
CA PRO A 45 -8.54 13.51 -8.95
C PRO A 45 -8.22 12.78 -10.24
N ILE A 46 -6.94 12.54 -10.53
CA ILE A 46 -6.52 11.81 -11.72
C ILE A 46 -6.32 10.32 -11.49
N GLY A 47 -6.64 9.83 -10.28
CA GLY A 47 -6.56 8.41 -9.96
C GLY A 47 -5.21 7.91 -9.52
N ASN A 48 -4.17 8.75 -9.52
CA ASN A 48 -2.81 8.38 -9.14
C ASN A 48 -2.08 9.62 -8.62
N PRO A 49 -1.45 9.60 -7.44
CA PRO A 49 -1.34 8.48 -6.49
C PRO A 49 -2.63 8.22 -5.70
N ILE A 50 -2.63 7.11 -4.99
CA ILE A 50 -3.70 6.76 -4.06
C ILE A 50 -3.15 6.91 -2.64
N ALA A 51 -3.97 7.48 -1.76
CA ALA A 51 -3.60 7.63 -0.36
C ALA A 51 -4.03 6.38 0.43
N TYR A 52 -3.10 5.87 1.21
CA TYR A 52 -3.33 4.71 2.08
C TYR A 52 -3.07 5.08 3.51
N GLU A 53 -3.81 4.46 4.40
CA GLU A 53 -3.63 4.65 5.83
C GLU A 53 -2.93 3.42 6.42
N VAL A 54 -1.79 3.65 7.05
CA VAL A 54 -0.96 2.62 7.66
C VAL A 54 -0.52 3.10 9.03
N ARG A 55 -0.89 2.35 10.08
CA ARG A 55 -0.47 2.65 11.44
C ARG A 55 -0.78 4.09 11.89
N GLY A 56 -1.92 4.60 11.47
CA GLY A 56 -2.33 5.95 11.84
C GLY A 56 -1.68 7.06 11.01
N THR A 57 -0.91 6.70 9.99
CA THR A 57 -0.25 7.65 9.10
C THR A 57 -0.81 7.48 7.69
N THR A 58 -0.99 8.60 6.99
CA THR A 58 -1.43 8.58 5.61
C THR A 58 -0.21 8.66 4.70
N ILE A 59 -0.10 7.74 3.75
CA ILE A 59 0.98 7.73 2.77
C ILE A 59 0.38 7.71 1.37
N ALA A 60 1.07 8.31 0.41
CA ALA A 60 0.63 8.32 -0.98
C ALA A 60 1.55 7.41 -1.79
N LEU A 61 0.96 6.46 -2.52
CA LEU A 61 1.71 5.52 -3.34
C LEU A 61 1.19 5.57 -4.77
N ARG A 62 2.11 5.58 -5.71
CA ARG A 62 1.76 5.47 -7.13
C ARG A 62 1.43 4.03 -7.45
N ASN A 63 0.60 3.82 -8.47
CA ASN A 63 0.19 2.48 -8.88
C ASN A 63 1.39 1.61 -9.27
N GLU A 64 2.43 2.22 -9.85
CA GLU A 64 3.66 1.51 -10.20
C GLU A 64 4.37 0.91 -8.98
N ASP A 65 4.18 1.51 -7.80
CA ASP A 65 4.76 1.01 -6.56
C ASP A 65 3.78 0.05 -5.86
N SER A 66 2.51 0.40 -5.80
CA SER A 66 1.53 -0.41 -5.08
C SER A 66 1.30 -1.78 -5.73
N LYS A 67 1.50 -1.90 -7.03
CA LYS A 67 1.38 -3.20 -7.70
C LYS A 67 2.48 -4.19 -7.28
N LEU A 68 3.52 -3.72 -6.61
CA LEU A 68 4.59 -4.56 -6.09
C LEU A 68 4.35 -5.01 -4.65
N ILE A 69 3.24 -4.59 -4.05
CA ILE A 69 2.89 -4.92 -2.67
C ILE A 69 1.78 -5.95 -2.70
N TYR A 70 2.05 -7.14 -2.17
CA TYR A 70 1.06 -8.20 -2.09
C TYR A 70 0.27 -8.10 -0.79
N ILE A 71 -1.04 -8.24 -0.90
CA ILE A 71 -1.97 -8.10 0.22
C ILE A 71 -2.94 -9.28 0.26
N SER A 72 -3.53 -9.48 1.43
CA SER A 72 -4.63 -10.41 1.63
C SER A 72 -5.81 -9.62 2.17
N CYS A 73 -6.95 -9.73 1.51
CA CYS A 73 -8.18 -9.10 1.99
C CYS A 73 -8.86 -10.01 3.00
N ASN A 74 -9.36 -9.43 4.07
CA ASN A 74 -10.12 -10.16 5.08
C ASN A 74 -11.59 -10.17 4.73
#